data_cdbc9d8cad826fc167adbd3941e4e73e
#
_entry.id   cdbc9d8cad826fc167adbd3941e4e73e
#
_cell.length_a   1.000
_cell.length_b   1.000
_cell.length_c   1.000
_cell.angle_alpha   90.00
_cell.angle_beta   90.00
_cell.angle_gamma   90.00
#
_symmetry.space_group_name_H-M   'P 1'
#
loop_
_entity.id
_entity.type
_entity.pdbx_description
1 polymer ?
#
loop_
_entity_poly.entity_id
_entity_poly.type
_entity_poly.pdbx_seq_one_letter_code
_entity_poly.pdbx_strand_id
1 'polypeptide(L)'
;GGAILEFGDTLLGINLVQYPPTNSDARRQIARRSPVAHPTVCFRRKVFDTVGGYPEVNGNEDISLWFKCMKAGLVFANLPDPTLRFRVSPGFWERRGFQKSKLELECYLRGLNAIEGPSFRMAFPILRFLFRLMPTPIRKLGYDLRRNKVG
;
A
#
# COMPACT_ATOMS: atom_id res chain seq x y z
N GLY A 1 11.74 -3.90 3.89
CA GLY A 1 11.66 -3.50 2.47
C GLY A 1 12.65 -2.41 2.12
N GLY A 2 12.51 -1.83 0.94
CA GLY A 2 13.34 -0.72 0.49
C GLY A 2 12.54 0.24 -0.39
N ALA A 3 13.13 1.42 -0.67
CA ALA A 3 12.59 2.37 -1.63
C ALA A 3 12.59 1.79 -3.05
N ILE A 4 11.78 2.35 -3.94
CA ILE A 4 11.72 1.94 -5.35
C ILE A 4 11.88 3.15 -6.28
N LEU A 5 12.44 2.92 -7.46
CA LEU A 5 12.47 3.89 -8.55
C LEU A 5 11.40 3.51 -9.57
N GLU A 6 10.32 4.27 -9.63
CA GLU A 6 9.30 4.12 -10.66
C GLU A 6 9.76 4.76 -11.97
N PHE A 7 9.59 4.05 -13.08
CA PHE A 7 9.86 4.54 -14.43
C PHE A 7 8.84 3.98 -15.41
N GLY A 8 8.67 4.60 -16.57
CA GLY A 8 7.77 4.13 -17.63
C GLY A 8 7.26 5.25 -18.52
N ASP A 9 6.63 4.88 -19.62
CA ASP A 9 6.21 5.81 -20.67
C ASP A 9 5.11 6.80 -20.22
N THR A 10 4.45 6.50 -19.10
CA THR A 10 3.39 7.36 -18.49
C THR A 10 3.93 8.30 -17.42
N LEU A 11 5.22 8.24 -17.13
CA LEU A 11 5.87 9.08 -16.12
C LEU A 11 6.76 10.12 -16.80
N LEU A 12 6.73 11.35 -16.28
CA LEU A 12 7.67 12.40 -16.65
C LEU A 12 9.00 12.18 -15.92
N GLY A 13 9.75 11.13 -16.31
CA GLY A 13 11.04 10.79 -15.70
C GLY A 13 10.98 9.65 -14.67
N ILE A 14 12.00 9.60 -13.80
CA ILE A 14 12.14 8.60 -12.74
C ILE A 14 11.60 9.20 -11.44
N ASN A 15 10.71 8.48 -10.77
CA ASN A 15 10.13 8.89 -9.49
C ASN A 15 10.64 8.01 -8.34
N LEU A 16 11.26 8.62 -7.32
CA LEU A 16 11.66 7.93 -6.10
C LEU A 16 10.46 7.79 -5.15
N VAL A 17 10.08 6.56 -4.85
CA VAL A 17 9.04 6.24 -3.86
C VAL A 17 9.69 5.70 -2.61
N GLN A 18 9.60 6.45 -1.53
CA GLN A 18 10.10 6.06 -0.22
C GLN A 18 8.98 5.47 0.66
N TYR A 19 9.39 4.59 1.56
CA TYR A 19 8.53 3.95 2.54
C TYR A 19 8.98 4.28 3.96
N PRO A 20 8.10 4.17 4.98
CA PRO A 20 8.43 4.53 6.35
C PRO A 20 9.66 3.78 6.88
N PRO A 21 10.69 4.46 7.37
CA PRO A 21 11.91 3.79 7.84
C PRO A 21 11.70 3.02 9.15
N THR A 22 10.78 3.48 10.00
CA THR A 22 10.57 2.89 11.34
C THR A 22 9.26 2.09 11.43
N ASN A 23 9.21 1.18 12.39
CA ASN A 23 8.00 0.40 12.68
C ASN A 23 6.81 1.27 13.09
N SER A 24 7.03 2.32 13.88
CA SER A 24 5.97 3.24 14.29
C SER A 24 5.36 3.98 13.10
N ASP A 25 6.20 4.42 12.17
CA ASP A 25 5.75 5.09 10.95
C ASP A 25 5.02 4.12 10.01
N ALA A 26 5.51 2.89 9.89
CA ALA A 26 4.85 1.84 9.12
C ALA A 26 3.44 1.55 9.66
N ARG A 27 3.29 1.45 10.99
CA ARG A 27 2.00 1.28 11.66
C ARG A 27 1.06 2.48 11.46
N ARG A 28 1.60 3.69 11.44
CA ARG A 28 0.81 4.90 11.11
C ARG A 28 0.38 4.91 9.64
N GLN A 29 1.27 4.52 8.74
CA GLN A 29 1.01 4.59 7.30
C GLN A 29 -0.01 3.56 6.81
N ILE A 30 -0.10 2.37 7.42
CA ILE A 30 -0.86 1.26 6.87
C ILE A 30 -2.35 1.61 6.61
N ALA A 31 -2.97 2.49 7.37
CA ALA A 31 -4.34 2.92 7.10
C ALA A 31 -4.49 3.67 5.75
N ARG A 32 -3.41 4.27 5.26
CA ARG A 32 -3.41 5.10 4.04
C ARG A 32 -2.89 4.36 2.81
N ARG A 33 -1.84 3.56 2.95
CA ARG A 33 -1.20 2.78 1.87
C ARG A 33 -0.35 1.67 2.45
N SER A 34 0.14 0.76 1.59
CA SER A 34 1.13 -0.24 2.00
C SER A 34 2.33 0.40 2.70
N PRO A 35 2.79 -0.15 3.83
CA PRO A 35 3.94 0.35 4.56
C PRO A 35 5.28 -0.08 3.96
N VAL A 36 5.27 -1.00 3.00
CA VAL A 36 6.45 -1.54 2.31
C VAL A 36 6.14 -1.73 0.82
N ALA A 37 7.17 -1.67 -0.03
CA ALA A 37 7.07 -2.12 -1.41
C ALA A 37 7.16 -3.66 -1.43
N HIS A 38 6.06 -4.33 -1.71
CA HIS A 38 5.99 -5.81 -1.68
C HIS A 38 7.15 -6.51 -2.40
N PRO A 39 7.55 -6.12 -3.64
CA PRO A 39 8.63 -6.81 -4.34
C PRO A 39 10.03 -6.58 -3.77
N THR A 40 10.18 -5.69 -2.77
CA THR A 40 11.47 -5.44 -2.09
C THR A 40 11.58 -6.11 -0.72
N VAL A 41 10.54 -6.85 -0.29
CA VAL A 41 10.47 -7.33 1.08
C VAL A 41 11.38 -8.53 1.28
N CYS A 42 12.18 -8.46 2.36
CA CYS A 42 12.94 -9.57 2.89
C CYS A 42 12.38 -9.97 4.26
N PHE A 43 12.05 -11.24 4.44
CA PHE A 43 11.51 -11.79 5.67
C PHE A 43 12.55 -12.67 6.38
N ARG A 44 12.55 -12.61 7.70
CA ARG A 44 13.07 -13.73 8.49
C ARG A 44 12.10 -14.90 8.40
N ARG A 45 12.57 -16.12 8.21
CA ARG A 45 11.73 -17.33 8.11
C ARG A 45 10.70 -17.44 9.23
N LYS A 46 11.09 -17.11 10.45
CA LYS A 46 10.23 -17.08 11.64
C LYS A 46 8.95 -16.25 11.47
N VAL A 47 8.92 -15.29 10.55
CA VAL A 47 7.70 -14.50 10.24
C VAL A 47 6.60 -15.45 9.75
N PHE A 48 6.91 -16.32 8.81
CA PHE A 48 5.95 -17.28 8.26
C PHE A 48 5.50 -18.31 9.30
N ASP A 49 6.41 -18.75 10.17
CA ASP A 49 6.08 -19.66 11.28
C ASP A 49 5.08 -18.99 12.25
N THR A 50 5.18 -17.65 12.42
CA THR A 50 4.32 -16.89 13.33
C THR A 50 2.93 -16.58 12.73
N VAL A 51 2.86 -16.21 11.43
CA VAL A 51 1.61 -15.72 10.81
C VAL A 51 0.97 -16.69 9.82
N GLY A 52 1.60 -17.83 9.54
CA GLY A 52 1.09 -18.88 8.64
C GLY A 52 1.16 -18.53 7.16
N GLY A 53 2.05 -17.59 6.77
CA GLY A 53 2.24 -17.22 5.37
C GLY A 53 1.20 -16.27 4.79
N TYR A 54 1.19 -16.18 3.46
CA TYR A 54 0.21 -15.36 2.73
C TYR A 54 -1.21 -15.92 2.91
N PRO A 55 -2.19 -15.07 3.21
CA PRO A 55 -3.57 -15.52 3.31
C PRO A 55 -4.14 -15.83 1.92
N GLU A 56 -4.98 -16.85 1.83
CA GLU A 56 -5.77 -17.17 0.63
C GLU A 56 -6.92 -16.16 0.50
N VAL A 57 -6.68 -15.06 -0.21
CA VAL A 57 -7.67 -14.01 -0.46
C VAL A 57 -7.64 -13.60 -1.93
N ASN A 58 -8.77 -13.16 -2.46
CA ASN A 58 -8.88 -12.66 -3.83
C ASN A 58 -8.28 -11.25 -3.97
N GLY A 59 -6.96 -11.18 -4.07
CA GLY A 59 -6.20 -9.93 -4.14
C GLY A 59 -5.97 -9.27 -2.79
N ASN A 60 -5.02 -8.33 -2.73
CA ASN A 60 -4.53 -7.67 -1.52
C ASN A 60 -3.94 -8.66 -0.48
N GLU A 61 -3.40 -9.78 -0.95
CA GLU A 61 -2.73 -10.80 -0.15
C GLU A 61 -1.54 -10.21 0.62
N ASP A 62 -0.82 -9.27 0.01
CA ASP A 62 0.28 -8.54 0.60
C ASP A 62 -0.20 -7.65 1.77
N ILE A 63 -1.22 -6.82 1.54
CA ILE A 63 -1.80 -5.95 2.58
C ILE A 63 -2.36 -6.78 3.75
N SER A 64 -3.04 -7.88 3.43
CA SER A 64 -3.57 -8.82 4.44
C SER A 64 -2.45 -9.42 5.28
N LEU A 65 -1.32 -9.78 4.66
CA LEU A 65 -0.13 -10.27 5.37
C LEU A 65 0.47 -9.19 6.28
N TRP A 66 0.55 -7.93 5.80
CA TRP A 66 1.06 -6.83 6.64
C TRP A 66 0.21 -6.62 7.89
N PHE A 67 -1.12 -6.69 7.77
CA PHE A 67 -2.01 -6.63 8.94
C PHE A 67 -1.82 -7.80 9.89
N LYS A 68 -1.66 -9.03 9.37
CA LYS A 68 -1.32 -10.21 10.22
C LYS A 68 -0.01 -10.00 10.96
N CYS A 69 1.03 -9.54 10.27
CA CYS A 69 2.34 -9.26 10.85
C CYS A 69 2.24 -8.18 11.95
N MET A 70 1.50 -7.10 11.70
CA MET A 70 1.30 -6.03 12.68
C MET A 70 0.52 -6.48 13.90
N LYS A 71 -0.50 -7.32 13.71
CA LYS A 71 -1.27 -7.92 14.80
C LYS A 71 -0.40 -8.84 15.67
N ALA A 72 0.51 -9.59 15.06
CA ALA A 72 1.48 -10.45 15.75
C ALA A 72 2.65 -9.68 16.39
N GLY A 73 2.65 -8.34 16.36
CA GLY A 73 3.72 -7.53 16.96
C GLY A 73 5.04 -7.51 16.18
N LEU A 74 5.05 -8.03 14.94
CA LEU A 74 6.26 -8.04 14.12
C LEU A 74 6.69 -6.64 13.70
N VAL A 75 8.01 -6.45 13.57
CA VAL A 75 8.65 -5.15 13.32
C VAL A 75 8.88 -4.95 11.83
N PHE A 76 8.55 -3.76 11.35
CA PHE A 76 8.76 -3.31 9.98
C PHE A 76 9.89 -2.27 9.93
N ALA A 77 10.72 -2.37 8.89
CA ALA A 77 11.71 -1.35 8.54
C ALA A 77 11.89 -1.28 7.02
N ASN A 78 12.24 -0.10 6.51
CA ASN A 78 12.59 0.07 5.11
C ASN A 78 13.93 0.78 5.00
N LEU A 79 14.73 0.34 4.02
CA LEU A 79 15.96 1.02 3.62
C LEU A 79 15.60 2.30 2.85
N PRO A 80 16.33 3.40 3.06
CA PRO A 80 16.11 4.65 2.33
C PRO A 80 16.53 4.53 0.86
N ASP A 81 17.53 3.69 0.59
CA ASP A 81 18.06 3.50 -0.75
C ASP A 81 17.12 2.69 -1.64
N PRO A 82 17.01 3.03 -2.93
CA PRO A 82 16.18 2.30 -3.86
C PRO A 82 16.80 0.93 -4.16
N THR A 83 16.03 -0.12 -3.86
CA THR A 83 16.43 -1.51 -4.07
C THR A 83 15.81 -2.15 -5.31
N LEU A 84 14.87 -1.44 -5.95
CA LEU A 84 14.15 -1.94 -7.12
C LEU A 84 13.83 -0.81 -8.11
N ARG A 85 13.98 -1.10 -9.41
CA ARG A 85 13.41 -0.29 -10.50
C ARG A 85 12.06 -0.89 -10.90
N PHE A 86 10.99 -0.13 -10.71
CA PHE A 86 9.61 -0.57 -10.93
C PHE A 86 9.03 0.09 -12.18
N ARG A 87 8.67 -0.72 -13.21
CA ARG A 87 8.06 -0.20 -14.42
C ARG A 87 6.56 0.02 -14.25
N VAL A 88 6.12 1.25 -14.47
CA VAL A 88 4.70 1.62 -14.51
C VAL A 88 4.22 1.60 -15.96
N SER A 89 3.44 0.58 -16.32
CA SER A 89 2.85 0.44 -17.66
C SER A 89 1.52 1.21 -17.77
N PRO A 90 1.08 1.62 -18.99
CA PRO A 90 -0.19 2.33 -19.18
C PRO A 90 -1.40 1.62 -18.56
N GLY A 91 -1.52 0.30 -18.69
CA GLY A 91 -2.60 -0.49 -18.09
C GLY A 91 -2.54 -0.67 -16.56
N PHE A 92 -1.55 -0.09 -15.88
CA PHE A 92 -1.44 -0.16 -14.42
C PHE A 92 -2.63 0.50 -13.71
N TRP A 93 -3.13 1.61 -14.27
CA TRP A 93 -4.26 2.37 -13.71
C TRP A 93 -5.63 1.79 -14.07
N GLU A 94 -5.76 1.12 -15.23
CA GLU A 94 -7.01 0.56 -15.74
C GLU A 94 -7.45 -0.69 -14.95
N ARG A 95 -6.50 -1.42 -14.40
CA ARG A 95 -6.74 -2.65 -13.61
C ARG A 95 -7.43 -2.44 -12.26
N ARG A 96 -7.86 -1.20 -11.93
CA ARG A 96 -8.45 -0.84 -10.64
C ARG A 96 -9.97 -0.65 -10.74
N GLY A 97 -10.70 -1.70 -11.18
CA GLY A 97 -12.17 -1.69 -11.26
C GLY A 97 -12.87 -1.64 -9.90
N PHE A 98 -14.19 -1.43 -9.93
CA PHE A 98 -15.04 -1.33 -8.72
C PHE A 98 -14.86 -2.50 -7.76
N GLN A 99 -14.94 -3.74 -8.27
CA GLN A 99 -14.79 -4.96 -7.46
C GLN A 99 -13.46 -4.99 -6.70
N LYS A 100 -12.36 -4.66 -7.38
CA LYS A 100 -11.03 -4.61 -6.76
C LYS A 100 -10.95 -3.54 -5.69
N SER A 101 -11.58 -2.38 -5.91
CA SER A 101 -11.63 -1.29 -4.93
C SER A 101 -12.45 -1.66 -3.70
N LYS A 102 -13.54 -2.42 -3.88
CA LYS A 102 -14.37 -2.95 -2.78
C LYS A 102 -13.59 -3.96 -1.94
N LEU A 103 -12.94 -4.94 -2.58
CA LEU A 103 -12.11 -5.93 -1.89
C LEU A 103 -10.97 -5.28 -1.10
N GLU A 104 -10.35 -4.23 -1.67
CA GLU A 104 -9.32 -3.46 -0.99
C GLU A 104 -9.90 -2.74 0.24
N LEU A 105 -11.07 -2.08 0.12
CA LEU A 105 -11.74 -1.45 1.26
C LEU A 105 -12.01 -2.46 2.38
N GLU A 106 -12.59 -3.61 2.06
CA GLU A 106 -12.88 -4.68 3.03
C GLU A 106 -11.60 -5.17 3.72
N CYS A 107 -10.52 -5.39 2.96
CA CYS A 107 -9.22 -5.80 3.49
C CYS A 107 -8.69 -4.79 4.51
N TYR A 108 -8.74 -3.50 4.20
CA TYR A 108 -8.27 -2.44 5.09
C TYR A 108 -9.14 -2.29 6.34
N LEU A 109 -10.47 -2.34 6.21
CA LEU A 109 -11.37 -2.24 7.36
C LEU A 109 -11.20 -3.41 8.32
N ARG A 110 -11.13 -4.65 7.78
CA ARG A 110 -10.87 -5.86 8.60
C ARG A 110 -9.50 -5.79 9.26
N GLY A 111 -8.48 -5.39 8.52
CA GLY A 111 -7.10 -5.29 9.03
C GLY A 111 -6.96 -4.25 10.13
N LEU A 112 -7.49 -3.04 9.94
CA LEU A 112 -7.47 -1.98 10.96
C LEU A 112 -8.23 -2.41 12.21
N ASN A 113 -9.43 -2.98 12.05
CA ASN A 113 -10.19 -3.50 13.18
C ASN A 113 -9.43 -4.59 13.97
N ALA A 114 -8.66 -5.43 13.26
CA ALA A 114 -7.90 -6.51 13.89
C ALA A 114 -6.68 -6.05 14.70
N ILE A 115 -6.10 -4.86 14.40
CA ILE A 115 -4.90 -4.34 15.06
C ILE A 115 -5.18 -3.26 16.11
N GLU A 116 -6.29 -2.53 16.01
CA GLU A 116 -6.60 -1.38 16.87
C GLU A 116 -8.09 -1.24 17.25
N GLY A 117 -8.96 -2.13 16.75
CA GLY A 117 -10.40 -1.98 16.91
C GLY A 117 -11.00 -0.87 16.04
N PRO A 118 -12.28 -0.49 16.28
CA PRO A 118 -12.92 0.63 15.59
C PRO A 118 -12.17 1.94 15.86
N SER A 119 -11.72 2.62 14.81
CA SER A 119 -10.95 3.86 14.95
C SER A 119 -11.25 4.86 13.83
N PHE A 120 -10.97 6.15 14.08
CA PHE A 120 -11.11 7.20 13.04
C PHE A 120 -10.22 6.95 11.81
N ARG A 121 -9.18 6.12 11.94
CA ARG A 121 -8.28 5.76 10.84
C ARG A 121 -8.98 4.96 9.74
N MET A 122 -10.12 4.34 10.03
CA MET A 122 -10.98 3.68 9.04
C MET A 122 -11.55 4.68 8.01
N ALA A 123 -11.60 5.97 8.32
CA ALA A 123 -11.98 6.99 7.36
C ALA A 123 -11.06 7.05 6.13
N PHE A 124 -9.76 6.75 6.27
CA PHE A 124 -8.82 6.80 5.14
C PHE A 124 -9.15 5.82 4.00
N PRO A 125 -9.33 4.51 4.25
CA PRO A 125 -9.73 3.59 3.19
C PRO A 125 -11.14 3.87 2.66
N ILE A 126 -12.07 4.36 3.48
CA ILE A 126 -13.42 4.75 3.04
C ILE A 126 -13.33 5.95 2.07
N LEU A 127 -12.64 7.02 2.44
CA LEU A 127 -12.45 8.20 1.58
C LEU A 127 -11.72 7.83 0.27
N ARG A 128 -10.72 6.95 0.34
CA ARG A 128 -10.03 6.44 -0.85
C ARG A 128 -10.97 5.66 -1.77
N PHE A 129 -11.84 4.83 -1.21
CA PHE A 129 -12.85 4.11 -1.98
C PHE A 129 -13.83 5.07 -2.64
N LEU A 130 -14.39 6.04 -1.91
CA LEU A 130 -15.28 7.05 -2.45
C LEU A 130 -14.61 7.88 -3.57
N PHE A 131 -13.36 8.29 -3.37
CA PHE A 131 -12.58 8.98 -4.41
C PHE A 131 -12.44 8.15 -5.70
N ARG A 132 -12.29 6.83 -5.58
CA ARG A 132 -12.20 5.93 -6.74
C ARG A 132 -13.52 5.75 -7.49
N LEU A 133 -14.65 6.03 -6.86
CA LEU A 133 -15.96 6.03 -7.50
C LEU A 133 -16.22 7.29 -8.34
N MET A 134 -15.41 8.33 -8.15
CA MET A 134 -15.55 9.58 -8.91
C MET A 134 -15.21 9.38 -10.39
N PRO A 135 -15.83 10.15 -11.30
CA PRO A 135 -15.51 10.13 -12.73
C PRO A 135 -14.02 10.36 -13.02
N THR A 136 -13.53 9.76 -14.10
CA THR A 136 -12.12 9.78 -14.48
C THR A 136 -11.49 11.19 -14.53
N PRO A 137 -12.17 12.26 -15.03
CA PRO A 137 -11.60 13.61 -15.04
C PRO A 137 -11.24 14.12 -13.64
N ILE A 138 -12.14 13.91 -12.65
CA ILE A 138 -11.93 14.34 -11.27
C ILE A 138 -10.77 13.56 -10.64
N ARG A 139 -10.69 12.26 -10.91
CA ARG A 139 -9.57 11.42 -10.42
C ARG A 139 -8.22 11.88 -10.98
N LYS A 140 -8.15 12.20 -12.28
CA LYS A 140 -6.93 12.72 -12.92
C LYS A 140 -6.48 14.02 -12.27
N LEU A 141 -7.39 14.98 -12.10
CA LEU A 141 -7.08 16.26 -11.43
C LEU A 141 -6.52 16.06 -10.02
N GLY A 142 -7.12 15.16 -9.23
CA GLY A 142 -6.63 14.85 -7.87
C GLY A 142 -5.24 14.20 -7.85
N TYR A 143 -4.91 13.37 -8.83
CA TYR A 143 -3.56 12.80 -8.98
C TYR A 143 -2.53 13.85 -9.38
N ASP A 144 -2.87 14.75 -10.31
CA ASP A 144 -1.97 15.79 -10.80
C ASP A 144 -1.65 16.82 -9.70
N LEU A 145 -2.65 17.22 -8.92
CA LEU A 145 -2.47 18.11 -7.76
C LEU A 145 -1.57 17.50 -6.68
N ARG A 146 -1.65 16.18 -6.48
CA ARG A 146 -0.79 15.48 -5.52
C ARG A 146 0.65 15.37 -6.00
N ARG A 147 0.85 15.18 -7.30
CA ARG A 147 2.18 15.06 -7.92
C ARG A 147 2.95 16.36 -7.88
N ASN A 148 2.28 17.50 -8.11
CA ASN A 148 2.89 18.83 -8.08
C ASN A 148 3.28 19.33 -6.67
N LYS A 149 2.89 18.60 -5.59
CA LYS A 149 3.28 18.93 -4.21
C LYS A 149 4.55 18.21 -3.72
N VAL A 150 5.15 17.37 -4.54
CA VAL A 150 6.35 16.55 -4.18
C VAL A 150 7.57 16.97 -5.01
N GLY A 151 7.49 18.12 -5.71
CA GLY A 151 8.59 18.79 -6.39
C GLY A 151 9.21 19.88 -5.54
#